data_d189543d389176ca4941645e14aad84d
#
_entry.id   d189543d389176ca4941645e14aad84d
#
_cell.length_a   1.000
_cell.length_b   1.000
_cell.length_c   1.000
_cell.angle_alpha   90.00
_cell.angle_beta   90.00
_cell.angle_gamma   90.00
#
_symmetry.space_group_name_H-M   'P 1'
#
loop_
_entity.id
_entity.type
_entity.pdbx_description
1 polymer ?
#
loop_
_entity_poly.entity_id
_entity_poly.type
_entity_poly.pdbx_seq_one_letter_code
_entity_poly.pdbx_strand_id
1 'polypeptide(L)'
;MEFKDSQTMINLARAFAGESQARNRYTMYAYQARKEGSEYIARLFEETADNEYAHAKEFFNLIILHGGNMDNIDIDAGYPFSVGTTVENLGFAADGENQEHVDAYPAFAECAKQEGFMDVYEKFTMIAEIEGLHHRVFTDAQNQLKNDTLYKRSEPYSWRCINCGHVHFGTEPWDACPVCHHPTGFADAGIKKN
;
A
#
# COMPACT_ATOMS: atom_id res chain seq x y z
N MET A 1 10.49 24.65 -20.30
CA MET A 1 10.65 23.35 -20.99
C MET A 1 9.27 22.86 -21.39
N GLU A 2 9.12 22.30 -22.57
CA GLU A 2 7.85 21.68 -22.96
C GLU A 2 7.68 20.36 -22.20
N PHE A 3 6.47 20.08 -21.71
CA PHE A 3 6.22 18.87 -20.91
C PHE A 3 6.61 17.56 -21.63
N LYS A 4 6.36 17.48 -22.93
CA LYS A 4 6.66 16.30 -23.76
C LYS A 4 8.15 15.95 -23.87
N ASP A 5 9.02 16.93 -23.60
CA ASP A 5 10.47 16.79 -23.63
C ASP A 5 11.09 16.71 -22.23
N SER A 6 10.25 16.62 -21.18
CA SER A 6 10.69 16.69 -19.80
C SER A 6 10.96 15.30 -19.19
N GLN A 7 11.88 15.24 -18.24
CA GLN A 7 12.08 14.07 -17.40
C GLN A 7 10.89 13.86 -16.45
N THR A 8 10.18 14.93 -16.09
CA THR A 8 8.96 14.89 -15.28
C THR A 8 7.88 14.03 -15.93
N MET A 9 7.67 14.13 -17.25
CA MET A 9 6.72 13.26 -17.96
C MET A 9 7.10 11.77 -17.82
N ILE A 10 8.37 11.46 -18.04
CA ILE A 10 8.89 10.09 -17.90
C ILE A 10 8.72 9.58 -16.46
N ASN A 11 8.99 10.41 -15.46
CA ASN A 11 8.85 10.05 -14.05
C ASN A 11 7.39 9.84 -13.65
N LEU A 12 6.46 10.65 -14.16
CA LEU A 12 5.01 10.41 -13.96
C LEU A 12 4.55 9.09 -14.59
N ALA A 13 5.04 8.76 -15.80
CA ALA A 13 4.71 7.49 -16.44
C ALA A 13 5.31 6.28 -15.69
N ARG A 14 6.53 6.41 -15.16
CA ARG A 14 7.16 5.41 -14.28
C ARG A 14 6.36 5.20 -13.00
N ALA A 15 5.96 6.29 -12.34
CA ALA A 15 5.15 6.24 -11.14
C ALA A 15 3.78 5.60 -11.41
N PHE A 16 3.07 6.02 -12.46
CA PHE A 16 1.81 5.38 -12.88
C PHE A 16 1.94 3.87 -13.08
N ALA A 17 3.01 3.42 -13.72
CA ALA A 17 3.27 1.99 -13.92
C ALA A 17 3.63 1.30 -12.58
N GLY A 18 4.38 1.98 -11.69
CA GLY A 18 4.73 1.54 -10.35
C GLY A 18 3.49 1.25 -9.51
N GLU A 19 2.62 2.24 -9.36
CA GLU A 19 1.36 2.10 -8.62
C GLU A 19 0.44 1.02 -9.21
N SER A 20 0.35 0.99 -10.54
CA SER A 20 -0.50 0.01 -11.23
C SER A 20 -0.06 -1.42 -10.96
N GLN A 21 1.24 -1.70 -10.95
CA GLN A 21 1.74 -3.04 -10.62
C GLN A 21 1.69 -3.33 -9.11
N ALA A 22 1.93 -2.33 -8.23
CA ALA A 22 1.80 -2.47 -6.77
C ALA A 22 0.37 -2.86 -6.39
N ARG A 23 -0.64 -2.17 -6.92
CA ARG A 23 -2.05 -2.51 -6.80
C ARG A 23 -2.32 -3.98 -7.13
N ASN A 24 -1.82 -4.45 -8.28
CA ASN A 24 -2.03 -5.85 -8.68
C ASN A 24 -1.31 -6.83 -7.74
N ARG A 25 -0.07 -6.54 -7.33
CA ARG A 25 0.67 -7.38 -6.36
C ARG A 25 -0.07 -7.46 -5.03
N TYR A 26 -0.56 -6.35 -4.49
CA TYR A 26 -1.29 -6.34 -3.21
C TYR A 26 -2.60 -7.11 -3.28
N THR A 27 -3.32 -7.07 -4.42
CA THR A 27 -4.48 -7.94 -4.65
C THR A 27 -4.10 -9.43 -4.61
N MET A 28 -2.96 -9.81 -5.19
CA MET A 28 -2.45 -11.18 -5.14
C MET A 28 -2.00 -11.57 -3.72
N TYR A 29 -1.39 -10.65 -2.97
CA TYR A 29 -0.98 -10.86 -1.58
C TYR A 29 -2.19 -11.00 -0.64
N ALA A 30 -3.25 -10.23 -0.87
CA ALA A 30 -4.53 -10.39 -0.16
C ALA A 30 -5.12 -11.80 -0.35
N TYR A 31 -5.08 -12.32 -1.58
CA TYR A 31 -5.52 -13.69 -1.84
C TYR A 31 -4.70 -14.74 -1.08
N GLN A 32 -3.37 -14.57 -0.99
CA GLN A 32 -2.51 -15.45 -0.21
C GLN A 32 -2.82 -15.37 1.28
N ALA A 33 -3.02 -14.16 1.83
CA ALA A 33 -3.39 -13.96 3.22
C ALA A 33 -4.72 -14.66 3.58
N ARG A 34 -5.72 -14.63 2.69
CA ARG A 34 -6.97 -15.38 2.86
C ARG A 34 -6.74 -16.90 2.88
N LYS A 35 -5.89 -17.41 2.02
CA LYS A 35 -5.53 -18.84 2.03
C LYS A 35 -4.88 -19.27 3.34
N GLU A 36 -4.13 -18.40 3.96
CA GLU A 36 -3.47 -18.59 5.26
C GLU A 36 -4.40 -18.29 6.45
N GLY A 37 -5.66 -17.93 6.18
CA GLY A 37 -6.69 -17.72 7.20
C GLY A 37 -6.68 -16.31 7.83
N SER A 38 -5.93 -15.35 7.29
CA SER A 38 -5.84 -13.98 7.79
C SER A 38 -6.65 -13.00 6.94
N GLU A 39 -7.97 -12.94 7.16
CA GLU A 39 -8.84 -11.98 6.48
C GLU A 39 -8.51 -10.54 6.82
N TYR A 40 -8.10 -10.26 8.07
CA TYR A 40 -7.71 -8.91 8.48
C TYR A 40 -6.52 -8.39 7.66
N ILE A 41 -5.47 -9.22 7.48
CA ILE A 41 -4.31 -8.84 6.65
C ILE A 41 -4.69 -8.78 5.16
N ALA A 42 -5.59 -9.65 4.70
CA ALA A 42 -6.08 -9.58 3.33
C ALA A 42 -6.76 -8.23 3.04
N ARG A 43 -7.62 -7.76 3.95
CA ARG A 43 -8.26 -6.44 3.81
C ARG A 43 -7.27 -5.28 3.92
N LEU A 44 -6.20 -5.43 4.70
CA LEU A 44 -5.14 -4.44 4.75
C LEU A 44 -4.48 -4.27 3.37
N PHE A 45 -4.11 -5.37 2.71
CA PHE A 45 -3.59 -5.33 1.34
C PHE A 45 -4.58 -4.77 0.34
N GLU A 46 -5.88 -5.11 0.43
CA GLU A 46 -6.90 -4.58 -0.48
C GLU A 46 -7.10 -3.08 -0.31
N GLU A 47 -7.13 -2.59 0.92
CA GLU A 47 -7.25 -1.15 1.20
C GLU A 47 -6.04 -0.39 0.63
N THR A 48 -4.83 -0.90 0.82
CA THR A 48 -3.64 -0.29 0.21
C THR A 48 -3.71 -0.39 -1.32
N ALA A 49 -4.13 -1.52 -1.90
CA ALA A 49 -4.32 -1.64 -3.35
C ALA A 49 -5.30 -0.60 -3.93
N ASP A 50 -6.34 -0.24 -3.18
CA ASP A 50 -7.26 0.83 -3.58
C ASP A 50 -6.60 2.22 -3.47
N ASN A 51 -5.69 2.43 -2.52
CA ASN A 51 -4.89 3.65 -2.44
C ASN A 51 -3.93 3.76 -3.63
N GLU A 52 -3.23 2.68 -4.02
CA GLU A 52 -2.34 2.68 -5.19
C GLU A 52 -3.10 2.95 -6.50
N TYR A 53 -4.34 2.49 -6.60
CA TYR A 53 -5.20 2.89 -7.71
C TYR A 53 -5.47 4.41 -7.72
N ALA A 54 -5.70 5.01 -6.56
CA ALA A 54 -5.92 6.45 -6.45
C ALA A 54 -4.65 7.24 -6.82
N HIS A 55 -3.47 6.80 -6.36
CA HIS A 55 -2.19 7.41 -6.71
C HIS A 55 -1.90 7.31 -8.22
N ALA A 56 -2.06 6.12 -8.80
CA ALA A 56 -1.93 5.90 -10.25
C ALA A 56 -2.82 6.87 -11.04
N LYS A 57 -4.07 7.03 -10.63
CA LYS A 57 -5.02 7.96 -11.26
C LYS A 57 -4.56 9.41 -11.19
N GLU A 58 -3.98 9.84 -10.08
CA GLU A 58 -3.44 11.20 -9.96
C GLU A 58 -2.25 11.42 -10.90
N PHE A 59 -1.32 10.48 -11.00
CA PHE A 59 -0.22 10.56 -11.96
C PHE A 59 -0.70 10.57 -13.42
N PHE A 60 -1.68 9.74 -13.74
CA PHE A 60 -2.32 9.74 -15.06
C PHE A 60 -2.97 11.09 -15.37
N ASN A 61 -3.71 11.66 -14.41
CA ASN A 61 -4.37 12.95 -14.58
C ASN A 61 -3.35 14.10 -14.84
N LEU A 62 -2.21 14.08 -14.14
CA LEU A 62 -1.14 15.07 -14.35
C LEU A 62 -0.52 14.95 -15.75
N ILE A 63 -0.33 13.72 -16.26
CA ILE A 63 0.14 13.51 -17.64
C ILE A 63 -0.86 14.13 -18.63
N ILE A 64 -2.15 13.86 -18.47
CA ILE A 64 -3.20 14.41 -19.35
C ILE A 64 -3.30 15.93 -19.23
N LEU A 65 -3.17 16.47 -18.01
CA LEU A 65 -3.24 17.91 -17.75
C LEU A 65 -2.15 18.68 -18.50
N HIS A 66 -0.91 18.20 -18.45
CA HIS A 66 0.25 18.88 -19.04
C HIS A 66 0.51 18.49 -20.51
N GLY A 67 0.23 17.24 -20.87
CA GLY A 67 0.55 16.68 -22.19
C GLY A 67 -0.62 16.60 -23.16
N GLY A 68 -1.85 16.65 -22.65
CA GLY A 68 -3.05 16.29 -23.42
C GLY A 68 -3.11 14.79 -23.69
N ASN A 69 -3.93 14.38 -24.65
CA ASN A 69 -3.93 12.99 -25.10
C ASN A 69 -2.61 12.66 -25.81
N MET A 70 -1.98 11.59 -25.36
CA MET A 70 -0.70 11.10 -25.90
C MET A 70 -0.86 9.64 -26.33
N ASP A 71 -0.17 9.23 -27.39
CA ASP A 71 -0.24 7.83 -27.85
C ASP A 71 0.52 6.92 -26.88
N ASN A 72 1.85 6.98 -26.89
CA ASN A 72 2.70 6.18 -26.00
C ASN A 72 3.74 7.07 -25.33
N ILE A 73 4.10 6.72 -24.09
CA ILE A 73 5.28 7.24 -23.39
C ILE A 73 6.18 6.03 -23.14
N ASP A 74 7.32 5.97 -23.83
CA ASP A 74 8.30 4.92 -23.63
C ASP A 74 9.05 5.16 -22.31
N ILE A 75 9.09 4.15 -21.44
CA ILE A 75 9.78 4.21 -20.15
C ILE A 75 10.76 3.06 -20.01
N ASP A 76 11.88 3.32 -19.36
CA ASP A 76 12.78 2.31 -18.82
C ASP A 76 12.62 2.29 -17.31
N ALA A 77 12.10 1.18 -16.76
CA ALA A 77 11.84 1.02 -15.33
C ALA A 77 11.88 -0.46 -14.90
N GLY A 78 12.32 -0.71 -13.67
CA GLY A 78 12.33 -2.02 -13.05
C GLY A 78 11.27 -2.10 -11.94
N TYR A 79 10.53 -3.21 -11.88
CA TYR A 79 9.53 -3.46 -10.85
C TYR A 79 9.75 -4.84 -10.23
N PRO A 80 9.40 -5.04 -8.92
CA PRO A 80 9.60 -6.32 -8.25
C PRO A 80 8.55 -7.36 -8.67
N PHE A 81 8.98 -8.63 -8.75
CA PHE A 81 8.15 -9.80 -9.04
C PHE A 81 8.36 -10.88 -7.96
N SER A 82 8.08 -10.52 -6.71
CA SER A 82 8.23 -11.42 -5.56
C SER A 82 6.87 -11.83 -5.01
N VAL A 83 6.75 -13.10 -4.60
CA VAL A 83 5.57 -13.67 -3.95
C VAL A 83 6.02 -14.76 -2.97
N GLY A 84 5.34 -14.87 -1.84
CA GLY A 84 5.63 -15.84 -0.81
C GLY A 84 4.46 -16.03 0.16
N THR A 85 4.77 -16.40 1.39
CA THR A 85 3.83 -16.41 2.52
C THR A 85 3.32 -15.01 2.83
N THR A 86 2.26 -14.90 3.61
CA THR A 86 1.74 -13.59 4.06
C THR A 86 2.82 -12.73 4.73
N VAL A 87 3.65 -13.35 5.58
CA VAL A 87 4.76 -12.64 6.27
C VAL A 87 5.80 -12.11 5.28
N GLU A 88 6.17 -12.92 4.27
CA GLU A 88 7.12 -12.51 3.24
C GLU A 88 6.52 -11.41 2.35
N ASN A 89 5.25 -11.55 1.96
CA ASN A 89 4.54 -10.57 1.14
C ASN A 89 4.42 -9.21 1.84
N LEU A 90 4.19 -9.17 3.16
CA LEU A 90 4.21 -7.94 3.94
C LEU A 90 5.60 -7.29 3.93
N GLY A 91 6.67 -8.09 3.97
CA GLY A 91 8.04 -7.59 3.84
C GLY A 91 8.31 -6.99 2.45
N PHE A 92 7.94 -7.71 1.38
CA PHE A 92 8.10 -7.21 0.01
C PHE A 92 7.30 -5.93 -0.25
N ALA A 93 6.10 -5.81 0.33
CA ALA A 93 5.32 -4.58 0.28
C ALA A 93 6.03 -3.46 1.04
N ALA A 94 6.40 -3.68 2.31
CA ALA A 94 7.08 -2.68 3.14
C ALA A 94 8.36 -2.14 2.48
N ASP A 95 9.16 -3.00 1.86
CA ASP A 95 10.40 -2.61 1.17
C ASP A 95 10.10 -1.72 -0.06
N GLY A 96 9.05 -2.05 -0.82
CA GLY A 96 8.61 -1.25 -1.97
C GLY A 96 8.15 0.15 -1.54
N GLU A 97 7.23 0.23 -0.59
CA GLU A 97 6.73 1.50 -0.05
C GLU A 97 7.87 2.37 0.52
N ASN A 98 8.84 1.74 1.22
CA ASN A 98 9.99 2.48 1.73
C ASN A 98 10.85 3.07 0.60
N GLN A 99 11.07 2.32 -0.49
CA GLN A 99 11.82 2.81 -1.64
C GLN A 99 11.12 4.01 -2.31
N GLU A 100 9.80 3.97 -2.44
CA GLU A 100 9.01 5.08 -2.98
C GLU A 100 9.03 6.29 -2.06
N HIS A 101 8.93 6.08 -0.73
CA HIS A 101 8.95 7.13 0.27
C HIS A 101 10.29 7.87 0.36
N VAL A 102 11.43 7.15 0.42
CA VAL A 102 12.72 7.76 0.75
C VAL A 102 13.59 8.06 -0.47
N ASP A 103 13.32 7.46 -1.63
CA ASP A 103 14.22 7.50 -2.78
C ASP A 103 13.49 7.94 -4.07
N ALA A 104 12.55 7.15 -4.59
CA ALA A 104 11.99 7.37 -5.91
C ALA A 104 11.17 8.66 -6.00
N TYR A 105 10.16 8.84 -5.15
CA TYR A 105 9.28 10.00 -5.24
C TYR A 105 9.92 11.31 -4.79
N PRO A 106 10.79 11.36 -3.77
CA PRO A 106 11.59 12.55 -3.51
C PRO A 106 12.47 12.98 -4.70
N ALA A 107 13.11 12.02 -5.39
CA ALA A 107 13.91 12.32 -6.57
C ALA A 107 13.04 12.82 -7.74
N PHE A 108 11.86 12.22 -7.96
CA PHE A 108 10.91 12.66 -8.99
C PHE A 108 10.33 14.04 -8.68
N ALA A 109 10.03 14.32 -7.40
CA ALA A 109 9.59 15.63 -6.94
C ALA A 109 10.64 16.70 -7.25
N GLU A 110 11.89 16.49 -6.84
CA GLU A 110 12.94 17.47 -7.09
C GLU A 110 13.19 17.72 -8.59
N CYS A 111 13.10 16.67 -9.42
CA CYS A 111 13.15 16.79 -10.87
C CYS A 111 12.03 17.70 -11.39
N ALA A 112 10.77 17.45 -10.98
CA ALA A 112 9.62 18.25 -11.38
C ALA A 112 9.77 19.73 -10.99
N LYS A 113 10.28 19.99 -9.80
CA LYS A 113 10.57 21.35 -9.32
C LYS A 113 11.61 22.05 -10.19
N GLN A 114 12.71 21.38 -10.53
CA GLN A 114 13.78 21.93 -11.38
C GLN A 114 13.29 22.24 -12.80
N GLU A 115 12.36 21.43 -13.33
CA GLU A 115 11.75 21.63 -14.63
C GLU A 115 10.57 22.62 -14.64
N GLY A 116 10.13 23.08 -13.44
CA GLY A 116 9.09 24.11 -13.26
C GLY A 116 7.66 23.57 -13.14
N PHE A 117 7.47 22.27 -12.96
CA PHE A 117 6.17 21.62 -12.76
C PHE A 117 5.84 21.52 -11.26
N MET A 118 5.44 22.64 -10.66
CA MET A 118 5.28 22.74 -9.20
C MET A 118 4.13 21.90 -8.66
N ASP A 119 3.05 21.75 -9.38
CA ASP A 119 1.91 20.88 -9.03
C ASP A 119 2.30 19.40 -9.02
N VAL A 120 3.19 18.99 -9.92
CA VAL A 120 3.76 17.64 -9.96
C VAL A 120 4.72 17.43 -8.76
N TYR A 121 5.57 18.44 -8.46
CA TYR A 121 6.42 18.43 -7.26
C TYR A 121 5.60 18.20 -5.99
N GLU A 122 4.53 18.99 -5.81
CA GLU A 122 3.65 18.89 -4.63
C GLU A 122 2.99 17.53 -4.55
N LYS A 123 2.51 16.99 -5.67
CA LYS A 123 1.85 15.68 -5.73
C LYS A 123 2.80 14.55 -5.34
N PHE A 124 4.00 14.48 -5.91
CA PHE A 124 5.00 13.49 -5.54
C PHE A 124 5.39 13.59 -4.06
N THR A 125 5.51 14.82 -3.53
CA THR A 125 5.82 15.02 -2.11
C THR A 125 4.72 14.47 -1.20
N MET A 126 3.45 14.76 -1.51
CA MET A 126 2.31 14.28 -0.72
C MET A 126 2.18 12.74 -0.77
N ILE A 127 2.32 12.16 -1.96
CA ILE A 127 2.22 10.70 -2.11
C ILE A 127 3.39 10.02 -1.40
N ALA A 128 4.62 10.53 -1.51
CA ALA A 128 5.76 9.98 -0.78
C ALA A 128 5.51 9.89 0.75
N GLU A 129 4.80 10.86 1.35
CA GLU A 129 4.42 10.79 2.76
C GLU A 129 3.42 9.66 3.04
N ILE A 130 2.50 9.38 2.11
CA ILE A 130 1.52 8.28 2.21
C ILE A 130 2.24 6.94 2.12
N GLU A 131 3.23 6.78 1.21
CA GLU A 131 4.00 5.53 1.10
C GLU A 131 4.82 5.27 2.39
N GLY A 132 5.26 6.32 3.06
CA GLY A 132 5.84 6.21 4.40
C GLY A 132 4.84 5.69 5.46
N LEU A 133 3.53 5.96 5.33
CA LEU A 133 2.49 5.37 6.17
C LEU A 133 2.26 3.90 5.82
N HIS A 134 2.14 3.56 4.54
CA HIS A 134 2.00 2.19 4.06
C HIS A 134 3.17 1.31 4.52
N HIS A 135 4.41 1.80 4.37
CA HIS A 135 5.61 1.14 4.88
C HIS A 135 5.49 0.78 6.37
N ARG A 136 5.09 1.73 7.23
CA ARG A 136 4.93 1.49 8.68
C ARG A 136 3.86 0.46 8.97
N VAL A 137 2.73 0.54 8.27
CA VAL A 137 1.59 -0.38 8.42
C VAL A 137 1.99 -1.80 8.06
N PHE A 138 2.65 -2.02 6.92
CA PHE A 138 3.12 -3.34 6.50
C PHE A 138 4.23 -3.89 7.41
N THR A 139 5.15 -3.03 7.85
CA THR A 139 6.21 -3.40 8.78
C THR A 139 5.64 -3.84 10.14
N ASP A 140 4.67 -3.09 10.67
CA ASP A 140 4.02 -3.44 11.95
C ASP A 140 3.26 -4.77 11.83
N ALA A 141 2.47 -4.94 10.76
CA ALA A 141 1.77 -6.19 10.48
C ALA A 141 2.73 -7.38 10.37
N GLN A 142 3.83 -7.22 9.63
CA GLN A 142 4.85 -8.25 9.48
C GLN A 142 5.46 -8.64 10.83
N ASN A 143 5.84 -7.66 11.64
CA ASN A 143 6.44 -7.89 12.94
C ASN A 143 5.49 -8.59 13.90
N GLN A 144 4.21 -8.18 13.92
CA GLN A 144 3.21 -8.82 14.76
C GLN A 144 2.97 -10.28 14.36
N LEU A 145 2.95 -10.59 13.05
CA LEU A 145 2.83 -11.97 12.57
C LEU A 145 4.09 -12.79 12.90
N LYS A 146 5.29 -12.27 12.65
CA LYS A 146 6.57 -12.95 12.96
C LYS A 146 6.71 -13.31 14.44
N ASN A 147 6.19 -12.44 15.32
CA ASN A 147 6.30 -12.59 16.76
C ASN A 147 5.09 -13.29 17.39
N ASP A 148 4.13 -13.77 16.59
CA ASP A 148 2.87 -14.38 17.05
C ASP A 148 2.09 -13.47 18.03
N THR A 149 2.08 -12.16 17.76
CA THR A 149 1.41 -11.14 18.58
C THR A 149 0.23 -10.44 17.90
N LEU A 150 -0.07 -10.76 16.64
CA LEU A 150 -1.15 -10.13 15.89
C LEU A 150 -2.50 -10.23 16.63
N TYR A 151 -2.79 -11.38 17.21
CA TYR A 151 -4.01 -11.67 17.95
C TYR A 151 -3.77 -11.88 19.45
N LYS A 152 -2.68 -11.32 19.99
CA LYS A 152 -2.35 -11.40 21.42
C LYS A 152 -2.02 -10.03 22.00
N ARG A 153 -2.46 -9.75 23.21
CA ARG A 153 -2.15 -8.52 23.96
C ARG A 153 -1.76 -8.87 25.38
N SER A 154 -0.87 -8.09 25.98
CA SER A 154 -0.53 -8.20 27.41
C SER A 154 -1.67 -7.73 28.32
N GLU A 155 -2.51 -6.81 27.82
CA GLU A 155 -3.66 -6.27 28.52
C GLU A 155 -4.94 -6.50 27.72
N PRO A 156 -6.11 -6.55 28.38
CA PRO A 156 -7.38 -6.71 27.67
C PRO A 156 -7.61 -5.63 26.62
N TYR A 157 -8.03 -6.06 25.42
CA TYR A 157 -8.27 -5.24 24.24
C TYR A 157 -9.69 -5.51 23.69
N SER A 158 -10.28 -4.54 23.02
CA SER A 158 -11.59 -4.66 22.38
C SER A 158 -11.43 -5.22 20.95
N TRP A 159 -11.51 -6.52 20.82
CA TRP A 159 -11.48 -7.21 19.52
C TRP A 159 -12.81 -7.08 18.80
N ARG A 160 -12.81 -6.52 17.61
CA ARG A 160 -14.01 -6.37 16.78
C ARG A 160 -13.98 -7.33 15.60
N CYS A 161 -15.06 -8.07 15.40
CA CYS A 161 -15.22 -8.89 14.19
C CYS A 161 -15.46 -7.99 12.98
N ILE A 162 -14.56 -8.06 11.98
CA ILE A 162 -14.66 -7.25 10.76
C ILE A 162 -15.79 -7.70 9.82
N ASN A 163 -16.41 -8.87 10.09
CA ASN A 163 -17.56 -9.35 9.34
C ASN A 163 -18.91 -8.89 9.92
N CYS A 164 -19.13 -9.10 11.23
CA CYS A 164 -20.44 -8.86 11.83
C CYS A 164 -20.48 -7.76 12.89
N GLY A 165 -19.32 -7.14 13.21
CA GLY A 165 -19.25 -6.08 14.20
C GLY A 165 -19.26 -6.54 15.67
N HIS A 166 -19.35 -7.86 15.96
CA HIS A 166 -19.27 -8.37 17.33
C HIS A 166 -17.99 -7.89 18.02
N VAL A 167 -18.10 -7.49 19.29
CA VAL A 167 -16.96 -7.04 20.11
C VAL A 167 -16.75 -8.01 21.26
N HIS A 168 -15.51 -8.46 21.43
CA HIS A 168 -15.03 -9.25 22.55
C HIS A 168 -13.96 -8.47 23.32
N PHE A 169 -13.97 -8.53 24.62
CA PHE A 169 -12.97 -7.89 25.48
C PHE A 169 -12.12 -8.96 26.18
N GLY A 170 -10.82 -9.00 25.90
CA GLY A 170 -9.89 -9.98 26.42
C GLY A 170 -8.48 -9.78 25.85
N THR A 171 -7.52 -10.59 26.31
CA THR A 171 -6.13 -10.56 25.82
C THR A 171 -5.97 -11.19 24.44
N GLU A 172 -6.91 -12.05 24.08
CA GLU A 172 -6.99 -12.71 22.75
C GLU A 172 -8.42 -12.59 22.24
N PRO A 173 -8.66 -12.64 20.91
CA PRO A 173 -10.01 -12.73 20.37
C PRO A 173 -10.58 -14.16 20.57
N TRP A 174 -11.60 -14.51 19.84
CA TRP A 174 -12.23 -15.84 19.79
C TRP A 174 -11.50 -16.77 18.82
N ASP A 175 -11.63 -18.08 19.00
CA ASP A 175 -11.28 -19.05 17.96
C ASP A 175 -12.29 -19.01 16.80
N ALA A 176 -13.58 -18.92 17.14
CA ALA A 176 -14.66 -18.66 16.20
C ALA A 176 -15.62 -17.61 16.81
N CYS A 177 -15.94 -16.57 16.01
CA CYS A 177 -16.84 -15.50 16.43
C CYS A 177 -18.19 -16.06 16.92
N PRO A 178 -18.65 -15.76 18.14
CA PRO A 178 -19.86 -16.36 18.70
C PRO A 178 -21.15 -15.96 17.96
N VAL A 179 -21.09 -14.91 17.11
CA VAL A 179 -22.24 -14.40 16.35
C VAL A 179 -22.30 -14.96 14.94
N CYS A 180 -21.17 -14.95 14.23
CA CYS A 180 -21.14 -15.28 12.79
C CYS A 180 -20.21 -16.45 12.42
N HIS A 181 -19.60 -17.06 13.43
CA HIS A 181 -18.75 -18.25 13.32
C HIS A 181 -17.49 -18.12 12.44
N HIS A 182 -17.12 -16.90 12.04
CA HIS A 182 -15.85 -16.68 11.36
C HIS A 182 -14.66 -16.84 12.32
N PRO A 183 -13.52 -17.37 11.83
CA PRO A 183 -12.35 -17.65 12.66
C PRO A 183 -11.65 -16.39 13.14
N THR A 184 -10.66 -16.57 14.01
CA THR A 184 -9.79 -15.50 14.57
C THR A 184 -9.28 -14.52 13.53
N GLY A 185 -8.94 -14.98 12.33
CA GLY A 185 -8.46 -14.12 11.23
C GLY A 185 -9.41 -12.98 10.82
N PHE A 186 -10.66 -13.01 11.31
CA PHE A 186 -11.64 -11.93 11.14
C PHE A 186 -11.67 -10.94 12.33
N ALA A 187 -10.79 -11.07 13.29
CA ALA A 187 -10.66 -10.07 14.35
C ALA A 187 -9.83 -8.88 13.87
N ASP A 188 -10.32 -7.67 14.16
CA ASP A 188 -9.59 -6.43 13.94
C ASP A 188 -8.40 -6.39 14.91
N ALA A 189 -7.19 -6.50 14.37
CA ALA A 189 -5.96 -6.54 15.16
C ALA A 189 -5.44 -5.15 15.55
N GLY A 190 -6.13 -4.07 15.16
CA GLY A 190 -5.82 -2.71 15.59
C GLY A 190 -4.47 -2.19 15.10
N ILE A 191 -3.99 -2.63 13.95
CA ILE A 191 -2.82 -2.03 13.32
C ILE A 191 -3.15 -0.56 12.99
N LYS A 192 -2.29 0.35 13.46
CA LYS A 192 -2.50 1.78 13.27
C LYS A 192 -2.21 2.17 11.81
N LYS A 193 -3.19 2.79 11.19
CA LYS A 193 -3.12 3.27 9.80
C LYS A 193 -2.81 4.77 9.68
N ASN A 194 -2.49 5.42 10.83
CA ASN A 194 -2.20 6.85 10.93
C ASN A 194 -1.09 7.13 11.95
#